data_9fe9cdf7728a6ca63f258754186bba27
#
_entry.id   9fe9cdf7728a6ca63f258754186bba27
#
_cell.length_a   1.000
_cell.length_b   1.000
_cell.length_c   1.000
_cell.angle_alpha   90.00
_cell.angle_beta   90.00
_cell.angle_gamma   90.00
#
_symmetry.space_group_name_H-M   'P 1'
#
loop_
_entity.id
_entity.type
_entity.pdbx_description
1 polymer ?
#
loop_
_entity_poly.entity_id
_entity_poly.type
_entity_poly.pdbx_seq_one_letter_code
_entity_poly.pdbx_strand_id
1 'polypeptide(L)'
;MDANNKTTQPAPDEIRKEVSARYASLATQKVSGCCSPQAAETTARAIGYGDSELSQVPKNANLGLGCGNPLAFAELRPGNVVVDLGSGGGFDAFLAAREVGKTGHVIGVDMTDHMVALAQRNAREGGFGNVEFRKGTIEALPIDDAAADMIISNCVINLSPEKPRVFREALRVLKPGGRLMVSDVVLTAPLPEALLSHLDLYAACVAGAALREDYLEAIREAGFTDIKVVDETNFGHLLASTSLDDPLVKSALEAVGNDPAELRRVADSVVSLKVSARKPEARACCGG
;
A
#
# COMPACT_ATOMS: atom_id res chain seq x y z
N MET A 1 39.96 -7.21 -18.34
CA MET A 1 39.08 -8.19 -17.63
C MET A 1 37.94 -7.38 -17.06
N ASP A 2 36.84 -7.45 -17.80
CA ASP A 2 35.69 -6.55 -17.64
C ASP A 2 34.88 -6.93 -16.42
N ALA A 3 34.91 -6.07 -15.42
CA ALA A 3 33.99 -6.13 -14.29
C ALA A 3 32.81 -5.16 -14.57
N ASN A 4 31.97 -5.51 -15.54
CA ASN A 4 30.72 -4.79 -15.79
C ASN A 4 29.55 -5.62 -15.23
N ASN A 5 29.57 -5.87 -13.91
CA ASN A 5 28.43 -6.44 -13.20
C ASN A 5 27.52 -5.30 -12.75
N LYS A 6 26.82 -4.67 -13.69
CA LYS A 6 25.67 -3.84 -13.37
C LYS A 6 24.61 -4.80 -12.86
N THR A 7 24.37 -4.77 -11.56
CA THR A 7 23.17 -5.38 -10.94
C THR A 7 21.95 -4.65 -11.53
N THR A 8 21.42 -5.19 -12.62
CA THR A 8 20.20 -4.65 -13.26
C THR A 8 19.03 -4.93 -12.36
N GLN A 9 18.28 -3.89 -12.00
CA GLN A 9 16.98 -4.09 -11.34
C GLN A 9 16.13 -5.08 -12.15
N PRO A 10 15.36 -5.98 -11.50
CA PRO A 10 14.49 -6.92 -12.18
C PRO A 10 13.54 -6.21 -13.15
N ALA A 11 13.18 -6.87 -14.25
CA ALA A 11 12.25 -6.30 -15.22
C ALA A 11 10.86 -6.05 -14.58
N PRO A 12 10.12 -5.00 -14.98
CA PRO A 12 8.80 -4.68 -14.40
C PRO A 12 7.82 -5.86 -14.33
N ASP A 13 7.79 -6.70 -15.37
CA ASP A 13 6.91 -7.86 -15.40
C ASP A 13 7.36 -8.99 -14.47
N GLU A 14 8.65 -9.13 -14.25
CA GLU A 14 9.22 -10.07 -13.29
C GLU A 14 8.85 -9.66 -11.85
N ILE A 15 8.98 -8.37 -11.54
CA ILE A 15 8.56 -7.80 -10.26
C ILE A 15 7.07 -8.07 -10.02
N ARG A 16 6.19 -7.74 -10.99
CA ARG A 16 4.75 -7.97 -10.85
C ARG A 16 4.41 -9.44 -10.63
N LYS A 17 5.09 -10.34 -11.34
CA LYS A 17 4.89 -11.79 -11.21
C LYS A 17 5.27 -12.28 -9.82
N GLU A 18 6.41 -11.86 -9.30
CA GLU A 18 6.90 -12.25 -7.98
C GLU A 18 5.99 -11.71 -6.87
N VAL A 19 5.64 -10.42 -6.93
CA VAL A 19 4.69 -9.80 -6.00
C VAL A 19 3.35 -10.55 -6.05
N SER A 20 2.80 -10.82 -7.23
CA SER A 20 1.54 -11.56 -7.38
C SER A 20 1.62 -12.96 -6.77
N ALA A 21 2.70 -13.70 -7.00
CA ALA A 21 2.91 -15.05 -6.45
C ALA A 21 2.96 -15.04 -4.91
N ARG A 22 3.70 -14.09 -4.32
CA ARG A 22 3.79 -13.93 -2.87
C ARG A 22 2.43 -13.65 -2.24
N TYR A 23 1.70 -12.66 -2.77
CA TYR A 23 0.40 -12.27 -2.24
C TYR A 23 -0.67 -13.35 -2.47
N ALA A 24 -0.60 -14.11 -3.58
CA ALA A 24 -1.45 -15.28 -3.80
C ALA A 24 -1.22 -16.36 -2.74
N SER A 25 0.05 -16.60 -2.35
CA SER A 25 0.37 -17.57 -1.30
C SER A 25 -0.20 -17.12 0.06
N LEU A 26 -0.09 -15.84 0.40
CA LEU A 26 -0.66 -15.28 1.63
C LEU A 26 -2.19 -15.41 1.70
N ALA A 27 -2.88 -15.24 0.58
CA ALA A 27 -4.34 -15.41 0.50
C ALA A 27 -4.81 -16.86 0.67
N THR A 28 -3.96 -17.84 0.40
CA THR A 28 -4.30 -19.26 0.39
C THR A 28 -3.78 -20.03 1.60
N GLN A 29 -2.76 -19.52 2.28
CA GLN A 29 -2.22 -20.19 3.45
C GLN A 29 -3.23 -20.23 4.59
N LYS A 30 -3.54 -21.45 5.07
CA LYS A 30 -4.16 -21.65 6.38
C LYS A 30 -3.12 -21.30 7.43
N VAL A 31 -3.38 -20.19 8.11
CA VAL A 31 -2.45 -19.47 8.96
C VAL A 31 -1.94 -20.34 10.12
N SER A 32 -0.66 -20.72 10.08
CA SER A 32 0.07 -21.22 11.24
C SER A 32 1.39 -20.45 11.37
N GLY A 33 1.75 -20.04 12.56
CA GLY A 33 2.99 -19.32 12.84
C GLY A 33 2.84 -17.79 12.89
N CYS A 34 3.84 -17.06 12.38
CA CYS A 34 3.90 -15.59 12.41
C CYS A 34 2.75 -14.87 11.67
N CYS A 35 2.04 -15.59 10.80
CA CYS A 35 0.84 -15.10 10.12
C CYS A 35 -0.47 -15.51 10.85
N SER A 36 -0.46 -15.75 12.15
CA SER A 36 -1.69 -16.05 12.90
C SER A 36 -2.61 -14.82 12.97
N PRO A 37 -3.94 -14.98 13.14
CA PRO A 37 -4.84 -13.84 13.34
C PRO A 37 -4.40 -12.90 14.46
N GLN A 38 -3.78 -13.43 15.52
CA GLN A 38 -3.23 -12.64 16.62
C GLN A 38 -2.02 -11.81 16.19
N ALA A 39 -1.13 -12.36 15.35
CA ALA A 39 0.00 -11.62 14.81
C ALA A 39 -0.48 -10.50 13.88
N ALA A 40 -1.47 -10.78 13.01
CA ALA A 40 -2.07 -9.78 12.13
C ALA A 40 -2.73 -8.64 12.93
N GLU A 41 -3.45 -8.94 14.01
CA GLU A 41 -4.02 -7.93 14.90
C GLU A 41 -2.92 -7.09 15.62
N THR A 42 -1.85 -7.74 16.07
CA THR A 42 -0.72 -7.05 16.70
C THR A 42 -0.05 -6.08 15.74
N THR A 43 0.18 -6.51 14.49
CA THR A 43 0.72 -5.66 13.44
C THR A 43 -0.22 -4.48 13.15
N ALA A 44 -1.52 -4.74 12.98
CA ALA A 44 -2.49 -3.69 12.71
C ALA A 44 -2.51 -2.62 13.82
N ARG A 45 -2.48 -3.04 15.10
CA ARG A 45 -2.37 -2.07 16.21
C ARG A 45 -1.07 -1.27 16.16
N ALA A 46 0.04 -1.91 15.85
CA ALA A 46 1.35 -1.25 15.77
C ALA A 46 1.41 -0.18 14.67
N ILE A 47 0.63 -0.33 13.60
CA ILE A 47 0.55 0.61 12.47
C ILE A 47 -0.62 1.59 12.58
N GLY A 48 -1.35 1.61 13.70
CA GLY A 48 -2.30 2.67 14.05
C GLY A 48 -3.78 2.34 13.95
N TYR A 49 -4.17 1.05 13.83
CA TYR A 49 -5.58 0.65 13.91
C TYR A 49 -6.01 0.38 15.35
N GLY A 50 -7.16 0.93 15.72
CA GLY A 50 -7.76 0.72 17.05
C GLY A 50 -8.59 -0.55 17.16
N ASP A 51 -8.87 -1.00 18.39
CA ASP A 51 -9.71 -2.17 18.65
C ASP A 51 -11.12 -2.02 18.07
N SER A 52 -11.64 -0.80 18.04
CA SER A 52 -12.93 -0.50 17.41
C SER A 52 -12.91 -0.84 15.91
N GLU A 53 -11.86 -0.44 15.18
CA GLU A 53 -11.72 -0.72 13.74
C GLU A 53 -11.54 -2.22 13.49
N LEU A 54 -10.68 -2.87 14.27
CA LEU A 54 -10.43 -4.31 14.16
C LEU A 54 -11.68 -5.15 14.38
N SER A 55 -12.56 -4.74 15.29
CA SER A 55 -13.83 -5.44 15.58
C SER A 55 -14.89 -5.27 14.51
N GLN A 56 -14.75 -4.28 13.63
CA GLN A 56 -15.77 -3.92 12.62
C GLN A 56 -15.60 -4.63 11.28
N VAL A 57 -14.50 -5.34 11.07
CA VAL A 57 -14.19 -6.01 9.82
C VAL A 57 -14.18 -7.53 9.95
N PRO A 58 -14.42 -8.29 8.86
CA PRO A 58 -14.24 -9.74 8.89
C PRO A 58 -12.83 -10.14 9.32
N LYS A 59 -12.69 -11.10 10.23
CA LYS A 59 -11.39 -11.53 10.78
C LYS A 59 -10.36 -11.91 9.71
N ASN A 60 -10.82 -12.51 8.60
CA ASN A 60 -9.96 -12.94 7.52
C ASN A 60 -9.55 -11.79 6.56
N ALA A 61 -10.08 -10.58 6.75
CA ALA A 61 -9.70 -9.42 5.97
C ALA A 61 -8.34 -8.85 6.40
N ASN A 62 -8.04 -8.92 7.70
CA ASN A 62 -6.76 -8.47 8.24
C ASN A 62 -5.68 -9.55 8.06
N LEU A 63 -4.78 -9.31 7.14
CA LEU A 63 -3.65 -10.20 6.83
C LEU A 63 -2.35 -9.75 7.50
N GLY A 64 -2.38 -8.67 8.30
CA GLY A 64 -1.19 -8.07 8.90
C GLY A 64 -0.26 -7.41 7.87
N LEU A 65 -0.82 -7.03 6.73
CA LEU A 65 -0.13 -6.36 5.63
C LEU A 65 -0.48 -4.87 5.65
N GLY A 66 0.51 -4.01 5.56
CA GLY A 66 0.32 -2.57 5.61
C GLY A 66 1.41 -1.90 6.41
N CYS A 67 1.50 -0.58 6.28
CA CYS A 67 2.52 0.22 6.95
C CYS A 67 1.94 1.43 7.70
N GLY A 68 0.61 1.57 7.70
CA GLY A 68 -0.09 2.62 8.41
C GLY A 68 -1.61 2.50 8.30
N ASN A 69 -2.32 3.47 8.88
CA ASN A 69 -3.77 3.61 8.76
C ASN A 69 -4.10 4.86 7.94
N PRO A 70 -4.34 4.73 6.61
CA PRO A 70 -4.70 5.89 5.79
C PRO A 70 -6.07 6.45 6.15
N LEU A 71 -6.97 5.61 6.68
CA LEU A 71 -8.33 6.02 7.00
C LEU A 71 -8.41 7.00 8.18
N ALA A 72 -7.44 6.95 9.10
CA ALA A 72 -7.36 7.88 10.23
C ALA A 72 -7.32 9.36 9.79
N PHE A 73 -6.92 9.64 8.55
CA PHE A 73 -6.77 10.99 7.99
C PHE A 73 -7.63 11.21 6.73
N ALA A 74 -8.38 10.21 6.28
CA ALA A 74 -9.12 10.27 5.01
C ALA A 74 -10.35 11.21 5.05
N GLU A 75 -10.90 11.50 6.26
CA GLU A 75 -12.11 12.34 6.43
C GLU A 75 -13.25 11.92 5.50
N LEU A 76 -13.56 10.62 5.47
CA LEU A 76 -14.64 10.07 4.65
C LEU A 76 -15.99 10.65 5.09
N ARG A 77 -16.92 10.75 4.14
CA ARG A 77 -18.27 11.26 4.37
C ARG A 77 -19.30 10.26 3.88
N PRO A 78 -20.48 10.18 4.53
CA PRO A 78 -21.60 9.42 4.01
C PRO A 78 -21.89 9.77 2.55
N GLY A 79 -22.05 8.74 1.72
CA GLY A 79 -22.31 8.91 0.29
C GLY A 79 -21.08 8.98 -0.60
N ASN A 80 -19.84 9.05 -0.05
CA ASN A 80 -18.64 9.05 -0.87
C ASN A 80 -18.48 7.73 -1.65
N VAL A 81 -17.91 7.85 -2.85
CA VAL A 81 -17.35 6.74 -3.62
C VAL A 81 -15.86 6.69 -3.34
N VAL A 82 -15.39 5.56 -2.80
CA VAL A 82 -13.99 5.35 -2.40
C VAL A 82 -13.38 4.24 -3.25
N VAL A 83 -12.15 4.43 -3.68
CA VAL A 83 -11.34 3.39 -4.32
C VAL A 83 -10.20 3.01 -3.40
N ASP A 84 -10.03 1.71 -3.15
CA ASP A 84 -8.93 1.13 -2.36
C ASP A 84 -7.95 0.43 -3.31
N LEU A 85 -6.74 0.98 -3.42
CA LEU A 85 -5.67 0.46 -4.27
C LEU A 85 -4.94 -0.68 -3.57
N GLY A 86 -4.89 -1.86 -4.21
CA GLY A 86 -4.28 -3.05 -3.63
C GLY A 86 -5.03 -3.54 -2.41
N SER A 87 -6.35 -3.67 -2.52
CA SER A 87 -7.26 -3.90 -1.40
C SER A 87 -7.03 -5.22 -0.64
N GLY A 88 -6.22 -6.15 -1.17
CA GLY A 88 -5.91 -7.43 -0.54
C GLY A 88 -7.15 -8.18 -0.07
N GLY A 89 -7.22 -8.55 1.22
CA GLY A 89 -8.38 -9.20 1.83
C GLY A 89 -9.59 -8.29 2.09
N GLY A 90 -9.47 -6.98 1.76
CA GLY A 90 -10.54 -5.99 1.88
C GLY A 90 -10.55 -5.19 3.19
N PHE A 91 -9.50 -5.24 3.99
CA PHE A 91 -9.47 -4.65 5.34
C PHE A 91 -9.84 -3.16 5.35
N ASP A 92 -9.09 -2.32 4.62
CA ASP A 92 -9.35 -0.88 4.53
C ASP A 92 -10.64 -0.58 3.77
N ALA A 93 -10.95 -1.37 2.74
CA ALA A 93 -12.22 -1.25 2.00
C ALA A 93 -13.45 -1.44 2.90
N PHE A 94 -13.42 -2.39 3.85
CA PHE A 94 -14.55 -2.59 4.78
C PHE A 94 -14.68 -1.49 5.81
N LEU A 95 -13.56 -0.97 6.31
CA LEU A 95 -13.58 0.19 7.20
C LEU A 95 -14.15 1.42 6.47
N ALA A 96 -13.65 1.69 5.26
CA ALA A 96 -14.18 2.76 4.42
C ALA A 96 -15.69 2.61 4.14
N ALA A 97 -16.16 1.37 3.88
CA ALA A 97 -17.55 1.10 3.61
C ALA A 97 -18.49 1.42 4.79
N ARG A 98 -18.00 1.26 6.00
CA ARG A 98 -18.76 1.66 7.20
C ARG A 98 -18.86 3.18 7.32
N GLU A 99 -17.76 3.89 7.08
CA GLU A 99 -17.71 5.35 7.15
C GLU A 99 -18.58 6.01 6.09
N VAL A 100 -18.56 5.51 4.84
CA VAL A 100 -19.39 6.07 3.76
C VAL A 100 -20.87 5.66 3.86
N GLY A 101 -21.17 4.65 4.65
CA GLY A 101 -22.54 4.22 4.92
C GLY A 101 -23.27 3.65 3.71
N LYS A 102 -24.58 3.42 3.85
CA LYS A 102 -25.42 2.72 2.85
C LYS A 102 -25.57 3.48 1.52
N THR A 103 -25.35 4.79 1.51
CA THR A 103 -25.46 5.64 0.32
C THR A 103 -24.12 5.82 -0.39
N GLY A 104 -23.01 5.45 0.25
CA GLY A 104 -21.68 5.42 -0.32
C GLY A 104 -21.35 4.07 -0.94
N HIS A 105 -20.24 4.03 -1.65
CA HIS A 105 -19.77 2.83 -2.33
C HIS A 105 -18.24 2.72 -2.25
N VAL A 106 -17.72 1.50 -2.10
CA VAL A 106 -16.28 1.24 -2.08
C VAL A 106 -15.91 0.23 -3.16
N ILE A 107 -14.85 0.55 -3.91
CA ILE A 107 -14.30 -0.32 -4.95
C ILE A 107 -12.88 -0.69 -4.55
N GLY A 108 -12.66 -1.93 -4.15
CA GLY A 108 -11.32 -2.48 -3.95
C GLY A 108 -10.76 -3.00 -5.26
N VAL A 109 -9.51 -2.66 -5.56
CA VAL A 109 -8.80 -3.18 -6.73
C VAL A 109 -7.57 -3.95 -6.28
N ASP A 110 -7.41 -5.18 -6.78
CA ASP A 110 -6.22 -6.00 -6.55
C ASP A 110 -5.84 -6.78 -7.82
N MET A 111 -4.55 -6.97 -8.05
CA MET A 111 -4.08 -7.68 -9.25
C MET A 111 -4.17 -9.21 -9.11
N THR A 112 -4.34 -9.71 -7.89
CA THR A 112 -4.25 -11.13 -7.54
C THR A 112 -5.64 -11.76 -7.45
N ASP A 113 -5.94 -12.76 -8.28
CA ASP A 113 -7.24 -13.47 -8.27
C ASP A 113 -7.60 -14.01 -6.89
N HIS A 114 -6.61 -14.54 -6.16
CA HIS A 114 -6.82 -15.10 -4.83
C HIS A 114 -7.21 -14.03 -3.79
N MET A 115 -6.62 -12.82 -3.87
CA MET A 115 -6.99 -11.70 -3.00
C MET A 115 -8.40 -11.20 -3.33
N VAL A 116 -8.73 -11.00 -4.60
CA VAL A 116 -10.08 -10.61 -5.01
C VAL A 116 -11.12 -11.62 -4.54
N ALA A 117 -10.86 -12.92 -4.71
CA ALA A 117 -11.75 -13.99 -4.26
C ALA A 117 -11.91 -14.02 -2.72
N LEU A 118 -10.82 -13.79 -1.99
CA LEU A 118 -10.82 -13.66 -0.53
C LEU A 118 -11.66 -12.47 -0.09
N ALA A 119 -11.42 -11.29 -0.65
CA ALA A 119 -12.15 -10.06 -0.32
C ALA A 119 -13.65 -10.18 -0.62
N GLN A 120 -14.02 -10.75 -1.78
CA GLN A 120 -15.41 -11.02 -2.13
C GLN A 120 -16.11 -12.00 -1.16
N ARG A 121 -15.37 -13.02 -0.69
CA ARG A 121 -15.89 -13.94 0.33
C ARG A 121 -16.10 -13.20 1.66
N ASN A 122 -15.12 -12.44 2.10
CA ASN A 122 -15.19 -11.63 3.31
C ASN A 122 -16.34 -10.62 3.26
N ALA A 123 -16.61 -9.99 2.10
CA ALA A 123 -17.74 -9.08 1.91
C ALA A 123 -19.07 -9.79 2.13
N ARG A 124 -19.26 -10.99 1.54
CA ARG A 124 -20.48 -11.78 1.72
C ARG A 124 -20.68 -12.22 3.17
N GLU A 125 -19.62 -12.75 3.80
CA GLU A 125 -19.65 -13.21 5.19
C GLU A 125 -19.89 -12.09 6.19
N GLY A 126 -19.32 -10.89 5.92
CA GLY A 126 -19.49 -9.69 6.73
C GLY A 126 -20.74 -8.87 6.45
N GLY A 127 -21.53 -9.25 5.43
CA GLY A 127 -22.78 -8.55 5.07
C GLY A 127 -22.56 -7.16 4.46
N PHE A 128 -21.43 -6.92 3.81
CA PHE A 128 -21.12 -5.65 3.16
C PHE A 128 -21.76 -5.59 1.76
N GLY A 129 -22.88 -4.88 1.63
CA GLY A 129 -23.59 -4.72 0.35
C GLY A 129 -23.13 -3.51 -0.48
N ASN A 130 -22.31 -2.64 0.09
CA ASN A 130 -21.82 -1.42 -0.54
C ASN A 130 -20.32 -1.48 -0.90
N VAL A 131 -19.76 -2.68 -1.01
CA VAL A 131 -18.36 -2.91 -1.42
C VAL A 131 -18.34 -3.86 -2.61
N GLU A 132 -17.52 -3.55 -3.60
CA GLU A 132 -17.19 -4.48 -4.67
C GLU A 132 -15.67 -4.62 -4.82
N PHE A 133 -15.22 -5.76 -5.33
CA PHE A 133 -13.80 -6.02 -5.57
C PHE A 133 -13.58 -6.39 -7.03
N ARG A 134 -12.66 -5.67 -7.68
CA ARG A 134 -12.31 -5.81 -9.09
C ARG A 134 -10.87 -6.28 -9.25
N LYS A 135 -10.66 -7.21 -10.18
CA LYS A 135 -9.30 -7.57 -10.61
C LYS A 135 -8.75 -6.47 -11.51
N GLY A 136 -7.57 -5.96 -11.20
CA GLY A 136 -6.87 -4.94 -11.99
C GLY A 136 -5.53 -4.59 -11.40
N THR A 137 -4.69 -3.91 -12.18
CA THR A 137 -3.45 -3.32 -11.67
C THR A 137 -3.66 -1.86 -11.30
N ILE A 138 -2.87 -1.37 -10.35
CA ILE A 138 -2.96 0.02 -9.91
C ILE A 138 -2.44 1.01 -10.94
N GLU A 139 -1.67 0.54 -11.94
CA GLU A 139 -1.20 1.32 -13.09
C GLU A 139 -2.24 1.44 -14.21
N ALA A 140 -3.35 0.66 -14.16
CA ALA A 140 -4.44 0.67 -15.14
C ALA A 140 -5.73 0.24 -14.44
N LEU A 141 -6.34 1.16 -13.72
CA LEU A 141 -7.51 0.89 -12.88
C LEU A 141 -8.75 0.56 -13.75
N PRO A 142 -9.47 -0.54 -13.44
CA PRO A 142 -10.72 -0.89 -14.13
C PRO A 142 -11.90 -0.03 -13.62
N ILE A 143 -11.73 1.30 -13.67
CA ILE A 143 -12.64 2.31 -13.12
C ILE A 143 -12.69 3.48 -14.10
N ASP A 144 -13.87 4.03 -14.29
CA ASP A 144 -14.09 5.16 -15.18
C ASP A 144 -13.43 6.46 -14.68
N ASP A 145 -13.22 7.40 -15.58
CA ASP A 145 -12.72 8.74 -15.27
C ASP A 145 -13.67 9.45 -14.30
N ALA A 146 -13.11 10.21 -13.39
CA ALA A 146 -13.86 11.04 -12.44
C ALA A 146 -15.00 10.31 -11.71
N ALA A 147 -14.78 9.05 -11.35
CA ALA A 147 -15.76 8.19 -10.67
C ALA A 147 -15.68 8.29 -9.14
N ALA A 148 -14.50 8.56 -8.57
CA ALA A 148 -14.25 8.48 -7.13
C ALA A 148 -14.14 9.85 -6.45
N ASP A 149 -14.67 9.94 -5.23
CA ASP A 149 -14.49 11.09 -4.35
C ASP A 149 -13.17 11.01 -3.57
N MET A 150 -12.75 9.77 -3.27
CA MET A 150 -11.55 9.48 -2.52
C MET A 150 -10.84 8.25 -3.08
N ILE A 151 -9.52 8.29 -3.11
CA ILE A 151 -8.67 7.11 -3.27
C ILE A 151 -7.87 6.92 -1.98
N ILE A 152 -7.86 5.69 -1.48
CA ILE A 152 -7.01 5.25 -0.38
C ILE A 152 -6.00 4.21 -0.88
N SER A 153 -4.85 4.13 -0.21
CA SER A 153 -3.82 3.13 -0.50
C SER A 153 -3.00 2.84 0.75
N ASN A 154 -2.71 1.58 0.99
CA ASN A 154 -1.90 1.15 2.12
C ASN A 154 -0.80 0.19 1.68
N CYS A 155 0.44 0.69 1.60
CA CYS A 155 1.66 -0.09 1.33
C CYS A 155 1.65 -0.88 0.00
N VAL A 156 1.00 -0.36 -1.04
CA VAL A 156 0.91 -1.05 -2.34
C VAL A 156 1.62 -0.31 -3.47
N ILE A 157 1.71 1.02 -3.43
CA ILE A 157 2.28 1.80 -4.54
C ILE A 157 3.77 1.49 -4.72
N ASN A 158 4.47 1.19 -3.63
CA ASN A 158 5.86 0.75 -3.69
C ASN A 158 6.09 -0.58 -4.42
N LEU A 159 5.08 -1.44 -4.47
CA LEU A 159 5.13 -2.69 -5.23
C LEU A 159 5.04 -2.48 -6.74
N SER A 160 4.61 -1.29 -7.17
CA SER A 160 4.60 -0.94 -8.58
C SER A 160 5.99 -0.47 -9.03
N PRO A 161 6.51 -1.01 -10.15
CA PRO A 161 7.71 -0.48 -10.80
C PRO A 161 7.46 0.85 -11.54
N GLU A 162 6.18 1.24 -11.71
CA GLU A 162 5.75 2.41 -12.48
C GLU A 162 4.95 3.40 -11.61
N LYS A 163 5.47 3.77 -10.43
CA LYS A 163 4.78 4.66 -9.47
C LYS A 163 4.19 5.95 -10.09
N PRO A 164 4.90 6.67 -11.00
CA PRO A 164 4.30 7.85 -11.66
C PRO A 164 3.04 7.53 -12.46
N ARG A 165 2.94 6.31 -13.01
CA ARG A 165 1.74 5.85 -13.72
C ARG A 165 0.58 5.60 -12.77
N VAL A 166 0.86 5.03 -11.59
CA VAL A 166 -0.14 4.83 -10.53
C VAL A 166 -0.76 6.17 -10.12
N PHE A 167 0.04 7.19 -9.88
CA PHE A 167 -0.49 8.50 -9.49
C PHE A 167 -1.29 9.17 -10.61
N ARG A 168 -0.90 9.01 -11.89
CA ARG A 168 -1.70 9.49 -13.03
C ARG A 168 -3.05 8.78 -13.12
N GLU A 169 -3.08 7.46 -12.91
CA GLU A 169 -4.33 6.68 -12.86
C GLU A 169 -5.22 7.10 -11.69
N ALA A 170 -4.64 7.29 -10.52
CA ALA A 170 -5.36 7.81 -9.36
C ALA A 170 -5.97 9.19 -9.66
N LEU A 171 -5.19 10.09 -10.30
CA LEU A 171 -5.71 11.40 -10.69
C LEU A 171 -6.84 11.28 -11.73
N ARG A 172 -6.73 10.36 -12.71
CA ARG A 172 -7.77 10.13 -13.72
C ARG A 172 -9.10 9.74 -13.09
N VAL A 173 -9.05 8.78 -12.18
CA VAL A 173 -10.24 8.18 -11.54
C VAL A 173 -10.90 9.12 -10.54
N LEU A 174 -10.16 10.02 -9.90
CA LEU A 174 -10.73 10.99 -8.97
C LEU A 174 -11.61 12.02 -9.70
N LYS A 175 -12.72 12.39 -9.10
CA LYS A 175 -13.52 13.57 -9.46
C LYS A 175 -12.70 14.84 -9.27
N PRO A 176 -12.97 15.94 -9.99
CA PRO A 176 -12.43 17.26 -9.63
C PRO A 176 -12.67 17.56 -8.14
N GLY A 177 -11.66 18.04 -7.42
CA GLY A 177 -11.72 18.24 -5.99
C GLY A 177 -11.61 16.97 -5.12
N GLY A 178 -11.60 15.80 -5.76
CA GLY A 178 -11.41 14.51 -5.08
C GLY A 178 -10.04 14.39 -4.43
N ARG A 179 -9.90 13.48 -3.48
CA ARG A 179 -8.72 13.37 -2.63
C ARG A 179 -8.04 12.01 -2.76
N LEU A 180 -6.72 12.04 -2.64
CA LEU A 180 -5.86 10.88 -2.46
C LEU A 180 -5.38 10.86 -1.01
N MET A 181 -5.45 9.70 -0.36
CA MET A 181 -4.86 9.44 0.94
C MET A 181 -4.06 8.15 0.89
N VAL A 182 -2.76 8.25 1.03
CA VAL A 182 -1.85 7.08 0.96
C VAL A 182 -1.07 6.95 2.26
N SER A 183 -0.83 5.71 2.65
CA SER A 183 0.18 5.33 3.62
C SER A 183 1.15 4.39 2.92
N ASP A 184 2.41 4.78 2.79
CA ASP A 184 3.40 3.95 2.10
C ASP A 184 4.77 4.04 2.78
N VAL A 185 5.60 3.05 2.54
CA VAL A 185 6.99 3.07 2.99
C VAL A 185 7.80 3.93 2.03
N VAL A 186 8.63 4.82 2.56
CA VAL A 186 9.61 5.59 1.79
C VAL A 186 10.96 5.57 2.47
N LEU A 187 11.99 5.99 1.77
CA LEU A 187 13.36 6.03 2.25
C LEU A 187 13.80 7.47 2.49
N THR A 188 14.42 7.73 3.63
CA THR A 188 15.07 9.01 3.91
C THR A 188 16.52 9.08 3.41
N ALA A 189 17.12 7.92 3.09
CA ALA A 189 18.42 7.78 2.47
C ALA A 189 18.43 6.60 1.50
N PRO A 190 19.30 6.60 0.47
CA PRO A 190 19.39 5.48 -0.47
C PRO A 190 19.75 4.17 0.23
N LEU A 191 19.17 3.07 -0.24
CA LEU A 191 19.57 1.73 0.21
C LEU A 191 20.92 1.33 -0.41
N PRO A 192 21.71 0.50 0.29
CA PRO A 192 22.84 -0.20 -0.31
C PRO A 192 22.42 -0.98 -1.57
N GLU A 193 23.24 -0.96 -2.61
CA GLU A 193 22.93 -1.59 -3.90
C GLU A 193 22.62 -3.08 -3.76
N ALA A 194 23.29 -3.76 -2.83
CA ALA A 194 23.07 -5.17 -2.53
C ALA A 194 21.64 -5.50 -2.09
N LEU A 195 20.91 -4.55 -1.47
CA LEU A 195 19.53 -4.73 -1.03
C LEU A 195 18.52 -4.49 -2.14
N LEU A 196 18.85 -3.68 -3.15
CA LEU A 196 17.92 -3.30 -4.23
C LEU A 196 17.52 -4.47 -5.14
N SER A 197 18.37 -5.49 -5.25
CA SER A 197 18.15 -6.67 -6.08
C SER A 197 17.39 -7.80 -5.36
N HIS A 198 17.09 -7.65 -4.06
CA HIS A 198 16.41 -8.67 -3.28
C HIS A 198 14.90 -8.62 -3.47
N LEU A 199 14.34 -9.59 -4.21
CA LEU A 199 12.90 -9.69 -4.48
C LEU A 199 12.05 -9.84 -3.21
N ASP A 200 12.55 -10.55 -2.19
CA ASP A 200 11.85 -10.67 -0.91
C ASP A 200 11.72 -9.34 -0.18
N LEU A 201 12.78 -8.52 -0.18
CA LEU A 201 12.76 -7.16 0.36
C LEU A 201 11.88 -6.22 -0.49
N TYR A 202 11.82 -6.45 -1.80
CA TYR A 202 10.91 -5.73 -2.68
C TYR A 202 9.45 -6.03 -2.32
N ALA A 203 9.10 -7.29 -2.19
CA ALA A 203 7.77 -7.73 -1.81
C ALA A 203 7.40 -7.40 -0.35
N ALA A 204 8.38 -7.04 0.48
CA ALA A 204 8.19 -6.46 1.81
C ALA A 204 8.12 -4.92 1.80
N CYS A 205 7.92 -4.29 0.63
CA CYS A 205 7.84 -2.84 0.41
C CYS A 205 9.13 -2.04 0.75
N VAL A 206 10.27 -2.69 0.98
CA VAL A 206 11.51 -2.01 1.35
C VAL A 206 12.39 -1.74 0.12
N ALA A 207 12.76 -2.78 -0.65
CA ALA A 207 13.65 -2.60 -1.80
C ALA A 207 12.98 -1.84 -2.97
N GLY A 208 11.64 -1.83 -3.03
CA GLY A 208 10.86 -1.03 -3.98
C GLY A 208 10.54 0.39 -3.51
N ALA A 209 10.89 0.75 -2.27
CA ALA A 209 10.56 2.07 -1.72
C ALA A 209 11.33 3.17 -2.44
N ALA A 210 10.62 4.25 -2.79
CA ALA A 210 11.23 5.44 -3.36
C ALA A 210 11.86 6.31 -2.26
N LEU A 211 12.80 7.16 -2.62
CA LEU A 211 13.19 8.25 -1.74
C LEU A 211 11.98 9.14 -1.46
N ARG A 212 11.88 9.65 -0.25
CA ARG A 212 10.77 10.47 0.23
C ARG A 212 10.45 11.64 -0.71
N GLU A 213 11.48 12.34 -1.13
CA GLU A 213 11.31 13.50 -2.02
C GLU A 213 10.86 13.08 -3.42
N ASP A 214 11.41 11.97 -3.96
CA ASP A 214 11.02 11.44 -5.27
C ASP A 214 9.56 10.95 -5.25
N TYR A 215 9.12 10.35 -4.13
CA TYR A 215 7.73 9.93 -3.96
C TYR A 215 6.77 11.12 -3.97
N LEU A 216 7.09 12.19 -3.23
CA LEU A 216 6.28 13.41 -3.20
C LEU A 216 6.30 14.16 -4.54
N GLU A 217 7.45 14.14 -5.24
CA GLU A 217 7.56 14.72 -6.58
C GLU A 217 6.69 13.96 -7.60
N ALA A 218 6.68 12.62 -7.55
CA ALA A 218 5.84 11.81 -8.43
C ALA A 218 4.33 12.12 -8.25
N ILE A 219 3.89 12.41 -7.03
CA ILE A 219 2.51 12.88 -6.75
C ILE A 219 2.27 14.25 -7.40
N ARG A 220 3.23 15.18 -7.27
CA ARG A 220 3.15 16.53 -7.82
C ARG A 220 3.13 16.52 -9.35
N GLU A 221 4.04 15.75 -9.96
CA GLU A 221 4.14 15.60 -11.42
C GLU A 221 2.90 14.94 -12.04
N ALA A 222 2.20 14.09 -11.30
CA ALA A 222 0.92 13.54 -11.74
C ALA A 222 -0.20 14.59 -11.84
N GLY A 223 -0.02 15.79 -11.23
CA GLY A 223 -0.97 16.90 -11.28
C GLY A 223 -1.78 17.11 -10.00
N PHE A 224 -1.43 16.45 -8.91
CA PHE A 224 -2.06 16.71 -7.61
C PHE A 224 -1.61 18.04 -7.01
N THR A 225 -2.51 18.65 -6.25
CA THR A 225 -2.29 19.88 -5.46
C THR A 225 -2.54 19.60 -3.97
N ASP A 226 -2.32 20.60 -3.12
CA ASP A 226 -2.53 20.50 -1.66
C ASP A 226 -1.85 19.25 -1.05
N ILE A 227 -0.66 18.92 -1.54
CA ILE A 227 0.12 17.76 -1.08
C ILE A 227 0.63 18.04 0.34
N LYS A 228 0.21 17.21 1.30
CA LYS A 228 0.57 17.33 2.71
C LYS A 228 1.05 16.00 3.25
N VAL A 229 2.19 16.00 3.89
CA VAL A 229 2.58 14.91 4.79
C VAL A 229 1.78 15.12 6.07
N VAL A 230 0.87 14.18 6.36
CA VAL A 230 -0.02 14.26 7.52
C VAL A 230 0.51 13.48 8.71
N ASP A 231 1.37 12.50 8.45
CA ASP A 231 2.09 11.74 9.48
C ASP A 231 3.33 11.08 8.88
N GLU A 232 4.37 10.92 9.70
CA GLU A 232 5.60 10.22 9.32
C GLU A 232 6.14 9.49 10.55
N THR A 233 6.30 8.16 10.45
CA THR A 233 6.78 7.32 11.55
C THR A 233 7.91 6.41 11.10
N ASN A 234 8.89 6.14 11.96
CA ASN A 234 9.94 5.19 11.64
C ASN A 234 9.37 3.78 11.56
N PHE A 235 9.36 3.22 10.35
CA PHE A 235 8.86 1.87 10.07
C PHE A 235 9.94 0.81 10.29
N GLY A 236 11.21 1.18 10.19
CA GLY A 236 12.33 0.28 10.37
C GLY A 236 12.41 -0.32 11.77
N HIS A 237 11.94 0.39 12.80
CA HIS A 237 11.85 -0.17 14.15
C HIS A 237 10.83 -1.32 14.24
N LEU A 238 9.75 -1.27 13.48
CA LEU A 238 8.81 -2.39 13.41
C LEU A 238 9.47 -3.61 12.73
N LEU A 239 10.23 -3.39 11.67
CA LEU A 239 11.02 -4.45 11.01
C LEU A 239 12.13 -4.98 11.95
N ALA A 240 12.81 -4.10 12.67
CA ALA A 240 13.87 -4.46 13.61
C ALA A 240 13.36 -5.18 14.88
N SER A 241 12.08 -5.05 15.23
CA SER A 241 11.43 -5.80 16.31
C SER A 241 11.09 -7.25 15.91
N THR A 242 11.19 -7.56 14.63
CA THR A 242 11.09 -8.91 14.10
C THR A 242 12.31 -9.71 14.57
N SER A 243 12.10 -10.98 14.90
CA SER A 243 13.18 -11.85 15.37
C SER A 243 14.37 -11.88 14.39
N LEU A 244 15.59 -11.87 14.90
CA LEU A 244 16.80 -12.13 14.09
C LEU A 244 16.75 -13.49 13.38
N ASP A 245 15.85 -14.38 13.78
CA ASP A 245 15.61 -15.65 13.10
C ASP A 245 14.67 -15.55 11.91
N ASP A 246 14.02 -14.40 11.71
CA ASP A 246 13.19 -14.16 10.54
C ASP A 246 14.02 -14.25 9.25
N PRO A 247 13.58 -15.03 8.26
CA PRO A 247 14.33 -15.20 7.01
C PRO A 247 14.62 -13.89 6.28
N LEU A 248 13.69 -12.91 6.34
CA LEU A 248 13.85 -11.60 5.71
C LEU A 248 14.97 -10.79 6.38
N VAL A 249 15.01 -10.79 7.72
CA VAL A 249 16.05 -10.12 8.51
C VAL A 249 17.41 -10.75 8.26
N LYS A 250 17.49 -12.10 8.22
CA LYS A 250 18.71 -12.83 7.89
C LYS A 250 19.22 -12.48 6.50
N SER A 251 18.34 -12.52 5.51
CA SER A 251 18.68 -12.19 4.13
C SER A 251 19.18 -10.72 4.00
N ALA A 252 18.52 -9.79 4.68
CA ALA A 252 18.95 -8.39 4.71
C ALA A 252 20.33 -8.23 5.39
N LEU A 253 20.57 -8.93 6.49
CA LEU A 253 21.85 -8.90 7.21
C LEU A 253 22.98 -9.45 6.35
N GLU A 254 22.76 -10.59 5.68
CA GLU A 254 23.72 -11.18 4.75
C GLU A 254 24.05 -10.22 3.60
N ALA A 255 23.05 -9.55 3.04
CA ALA A 255 23.21 -8.60 1.94
C ALA A 255 24.05 -7.37 2.32
N VAL A 256 24.02 -6.96 3.59
CA VAL A 256 24.88 -5.87 4.10
C VAL A 256 26.19 -6.39 4.71
N GLY A 257 26.64 -7.60 4.35
CA GLY A 257 27.93 -8.17 4.78
C GLY A 257 27.96 -8.59 6.25
N ASN A 258 26.81 -8.94 6.81
CA ASN A 258 26.63 -9.29 8.22
C ASN A 258 27.04 -8.16 9.19
N ASP A 259 26.90 -6.90 8.77
CA ASP A 259 27.15 -5.72 9.61
C ASP A 259 25.84 -5.25 10.28
N PRO A 260 25.66 -5.46 11.59
CA PRO A 260 24.47 -5.02 12.31
C PRO A 260 24.31 -3.49 12.35
N ALA A 261 25.43 -2.73 12.26
CA ALA A 261 25.38 -1.27 12.26
C ALA A 261 24.86 -0.76 10.93
N GLU A 262 25.23 -1.40 9.80
CA GLU A 262 24.69 -1.10 8.49
C GLU A 262 23.20 -1.45 8.40
N LEU A 263 22.80 -2.64 8.88
CA LEU A 263 21.40 -3.04 8.93
C LEU A 263 20.56 -2.04 9.73
N ARG A 264 21.08 -1.53 10.85
CA ARG A 264 20.41 -0.51 11.66
C ARG A 264 20.28 0.81 10.89
N ARG A 265 21.32 1.27 10.18
CA ARG A 265 21.24 2.47 9.34
C ARG A 265 20.17 2.34 8.26
N VAL A 266 20.09 1.17 7.64
CA VAL A 266 19.02 0.86 6.68
C VAL A 266 17.66 0.96 7.36
N ALA A 267 17.47 0.29 8.51
CA ALA A 267 16.20 0.34 9.26
C ALA A 267 15.82 1.77 9.66
N ASP A 268 16.79 2.59 10.10
CA ASP A 268 16.55 3.99 10.48
C ASP A 268 16.13 4.85 9.29
N SER A 269 16.48 4.46 8.05
CA SER A 269 16.10 5.16 6.83
C SER A 269 14.70 4.79 6.31
N VAL A 270 14.07 3.75 6.83
CA VAL A 270 12.76 3.26 6.39
C VAL A 270 11.66 3.92 7.21
N VAL A 271 10.83 4.73 6.57
CA VAL A 271 9.73 5.44 7.24
C VAL A 271 8.39 5.13 6.59
N SER A 272 7.35 5.04 7.39
CA SER A 272 5.96 5.06 6.94
C SER A 272 5.52 6.49 6.76
N LEU A 273 5.18 6.88 5.55
CA LEU A 273 4.77 8.21 5.15
C LEU A 273 3.27 8.22 4.83
N LYS A 274 2.51 9.08 5.53
CA LYS A 274 1.11 9.30 5.21
C LYS A 274 0.96 10.63 4.49
N VAL A 275 0.43 10.58 3.25
CA VAL A 275 0.29 11.75 2.38
C VAL A 275 -1.15 11.92 1.97
N SER A 276 -1.66 13.14 2.16
CA SER A 276 -2.90 13.62 1.58
C SER A 276 -2.60 14.52 0.39
N ALA A 277 -3.36 14.35 -0.70
CA ALA A 277 -3.28 15.21 -1.87
C ALA A 277 -4.66 15.41 -2.49
N ARG A 278 -4.83 16.44 -3.31
CA ARG A 278 -6.12 16.79 -3.93
C ARG A 278 -5.99 16.88 -5.45
N LYS A 279 -6.97 16.34 -6.16
CA LYS A 279 -7.15 16.65 -7.59
C LYS A 279 -7.66 18.08 -7.71
N PRO A 280 -7.09 18.94 -8.58
CA PRO A 280 -7.59 20.28 -8.81
C PRO A 280 -9.08 20.29 -9.16
N GLU A 281 -9.79 21.33 -8.73
CA GLU A 281 -11.15 21.58 -9.18
C GLU A 281 -11.19 21.79 -10.71
N ALA A 282 -12.28 21.42 -11.34
CA ALA A 282 -12.49 21.76 -12.73
C ALA A 282 -12.44 23.30 -12.85
N ARG A 283 -11.58 23.83 -13.74
CA ARG A 283 -11.60 25.26 -14.02
C ARG A 283 -13.01 25.62 -14.53
N ALA A 284 -13.70 26.49 -13.81
CA ALA A 284 -14.87 27.10 -14.34
C ALA A 284 -14.44 27.80 -15.65
N CYS A 285 -14.92 27.33 -16.81
CA CYS A 285 -14.80 28.08 -18.05
C CYS A 285 -15.55 29.38 -17.77
N CYS A 286 -14.83 30.48 -17.55
CA CYS A 286 -15.39 31.81 -17.61
C CYS A 286 -15.94 31.96 -19.04
N GLY A 287 -17.26 31.72 -19.20
CA GLY A 287 -17.99 32.06 -20.40
C GLY A 287 -17.90 33.58 -20.57
N GLY A 288 -17.11 33.98 -21.57
CA GLY A 288 -17.10 35.34 -22.06
C GLY A 288 -18.39 35.62 -22.86
#